data_3f84fc40ede971568f81ed9ad4e4b632
#
_entry.id   3f84fc40ede971568f81ed9ad4e4b632
#
_cell.length_a   1.000
_cell.length_b   1.000
_cell.length_c   1.000
_cell.angle_alpha   90.00
_cell.angle_beta   90.00
_cell.angle_gamma   90.00
#
_symmetry.space_group_name_H-M   'P 1'
#
loop_
_entity.id
_entity.type
_entity.pdbx_description
1 polymer ?
#
loop_
_entity_poly.entity_id
_entity_poly.type
_entity_poly.pdbx_seq_one_letter_code
_entity_poly.pdbx_strand_id
1 'polypeptide(L)'
;VALAILLEGWDSVGDLLLGEANLQRAQQAQLRQELLGLDERVARYPQLANSALSGDAVGSSAGGEQPKFAIRLRSADGCLPVIVKFSDRANTPAGQRWADLLQCEQLAGVVLREHQLPAAHSEIVHADGRCFLQSTRFDRTARGGRCGVISLAALDAAYYAHGRIDWWRWAPQLVADGWLDAASAQKLSRLGWFGALIGNTDMHLGNAALLLGLGRPLQLAPAYDMLPMRYSPRSGEVIELDEPPPIPMPTPEQREDWQNAARMATQFWAQVQQHPDISAQFKRIAQSHGEQVLQWLG
;
A
#
# COMPACT_ATOMS: atom_id res chain seq x y z
N VAL A 1 -5.52 -18.70 10.94
CA VAL A 1 -6.09 -17.43 10.41
C VAL A 1 -7.51 -17.22 10.97
N ALA A 2 -8.49 -18.13 10.74
CA ALA A 2 -9.88 -17.93 11.19
C ALA A 2 -9.99 -17.68 12.71
N LEU A 3 -9.26 -18.43 13.54
CA LEU A 3 -9.26 -18.24 14.99
C LEU A 3 -8.69 -16.87 15.41
N ALA A 4 -7.63 -16.40 14.75
CA ALA A 4 -7.05 -15.09 14.99
C ALA A 4 -8.04 -13.95 14.64
N ILE A 5 -8.78 -14.07 13.53
CA ILE A 5 -9.82 -13.10 13.16
C ILE A 5 -10.97 -13.09 14.19
N LEU A 6 -11.36 -14.25 14.70
CA LEU A 6 -12.41 -14.36 15.72
C LEU A 6 -11.97 -13.78 17.07
N LEU A 7 -10.69 -13.85 17.42
CA LEU A 7 -10.16 -13.37 18.69
C LEU A 7 -9.74 -11.90 18.65
N GLU A 8 -9.13 -11.44 17.55
CA GLU A 8 -8.45 -10.13 17.45
C GLU A 8 -8.90 -9.29 16.26
N GLY A 9 -9.96 -9.71 15.53
CA GLY A 9 -10.42 -9.05 14.29
C GLY A 9 -11.21 -7.75 14.48
N TRP A 10 -11.22 -7.15 15.68
CA TRP A 10 -11.98 -5.95 16.00
C TRP A 10 -11.57 -4.71 15.18
N ASP A 11 -10.34 -4.65 14.68
CA ASP A 11 -9.84 -3.58 13.79
C ASP A 11 -9.42 -4.10 12.40
N SER A 12 -9.96 -5.23 11.95
CA SER A 12 -9.74 -5.76 10.61
C SER A 12 -10.15 -4.77 9.52
N VAL A 13 -9.59 -4.93 8.31
CA VAL A 13 -9.94 -4.12 7.14
C VAL A 13 -11.42 -4.30 6.79
N GLY A 14 -12.04 -3.21 6.33
CA GLY A 14 -13.45 -3.20 5.95
C GLY A 14 -14.39 -3.06 7.14
N ASP A 15 -15.65 -3.39 6.92
CA ASP A 15 -16.75 -3.24 7.88
C ASP A 15 -17.22 -4.56 8.50
N LEU A 16 -16.68 -5.69 8.07
CA LEU A 16 -17.04 -6.99 8.62
C LEU A 16 -16.40 -7.21 10.00
N LEU A 17 -17.23 -7.43 11.00
CA LEU A 17 -16.84 -7.82 12.36
C LEU A 17 -17.41 -9.20 12.67
N LEU A 18 -16.56 -10.13 13.08
CA LEU A 18 -16.97 -11.49 13.43
C LEU A 18 -16.94 -11.68 14.93
N GLY A 19 -18.12 -12.03 15.49
CA GLY A 19 -18.29 -12.34 16.90
C GLY A 19 -18.57 -11.12 17.77
N GLU A 20 -19.37 -11.33 18.83
CA GLU A 20 -19.80 -10.32 19.79
C GLU A 20 -18.60 -9.60 20.47
N ALA A 21 -17.57 -10.35 20.82
CA ALA A 21 -16.38 -9.80 21.48
C ALA A 21 -15.65 -8.75 20.60
N ASN A 22 -15.54 -9.00 19.29
CA ASN A 22 -14.93 -8.03 18.36
C ASN A 22 -15.82 -6.80 18.16
N LEU A 23 -17.14 -6.98 18.12
CA LEU A 23 -18.08 -5.86 18.06
C LEU A 23 -17.96 -4.96 19.29
N GLN A 24 -17.96 -5.54 20.48
CA GLN A 24 -17.82 -4.81 21.74
C GLN A 24 -16.47 -4.07 21.83
N ARG A 25 -15.37 -4.73 21.45
CA ARG A 25 -14.04 -4.09 21.40
C ARG A 25 -13.99 -2.93 20.43
N ALA A 26 -14.57 -3.09 19.22
CA ALA A 26 -14.64 -2.02 18.23
C ALA A 26 -15.43 -0.81 18.75
N GLN A 27 -16.57 -1.04 19.41
CA GLN A 27 -17.38 0.00 20.03
C GLN A 27 -16.65 0.69 21.18
N GLN A 28 -16.00 -0.08 22.07
CA GLN A 28 -15.20 0.48 23.16
C GLN A 28 -14.01 1.30 22.65
N ALA A 29 -13.32 0.82 21.61
CA ALA A 29 -12.23 1.55 20.99
C ALA A 29 -12.72 2.87 20.35
N GLN A 30 -13.94 2.91 19.86
CA GLN A 30 -14.57 4.15 19.35
C GLN A 30 -14.90 5.12 20.48
N LEU A 31 -15.37 4.62 21.64
CA LEU A 31 -15.72 5.45 22.80
C LEU A 31 -14.49 5.96 23.57
N ARG A 32 -13.42 5.17 23.67
CA ARG A 32 -12.18 5.49 24.39
C ARG A 32 -11.21 6.38 23.61
N GLN A 33 -11.62 7.04 22.58
CA GLN A 33 -10.80 7.81 21.62
C GLN A 33 -9.59 8.54 22.25
N GLU A 34 -8.53 7.83 22.57
CA GLU A 34 -7.22 8.44 22.72
C GLU A 34 -6.71 8.82 21.32
N LEU A 35 -6.87 10.09 21.00
CA LEU A 35 -6.37 10.65 19.73
C LEU A 35 -4.98 11.22 19.99
N LEU A 36 -3.99 10.69 19.31
CA LEU A 36 -2.64 11.23 19.36
C LEU A 36 -2.57 12.55 18.58
N GLY A 37 -1.96 13.58 19.15
CA GLY A 37 -1.67 14.81 18.46
C GLY A 37 -0.65 14.61 17.33
N LEU A 38 -0.73 15.42 16.27
CA LEU A 38 0.23 15.35 15.17
C LEU A 38 1.66 15.68 15.60
N ASP A 39 1.81 16.55 16.58
CA ASP A 39 3.07 16.95 17.20
C ASP A 39 3.67 15.87 18.11
N GLU A 40 2.85 14.98 18.66
CA GLU A 40 3.29 13.91 19.53
C GLU A 40 3.86 12.70 18.77
N ARG A 41 3.68 12.62 17.46
CA ARG A 41 4.06 11.46 16.62
C ARG A 41 5.54 11.09 16.76
N VAL A 42 6.42 12.08 16.71
CA VAL A 42 7.89 11.88 16.77
C VAL A 42 8.31 11.19 18.07
N ALA A 43 7.66 11.50 19.19
CA ALA A 43 7.93 10.86 20.47
C ALA A 43 7.22 9.49 20.63
N ARG A 44 6.01 9.36 20.09
CA ARG A 44 5.16 8.20 20.33
C ARG A 44 5.40 7.04 19.36
N TYR A 45 5.69 7.30 18.08
CA TYR A 45 5.87 6.25 17.06
C TYR A 45 7.01 5.27 17.38
N PRO A 46 8.20 5.69 17.88
CA PRO A 46 9.23 4.74 18.30
C PRO A 46 8.79 3.78 19.39
N GLN A 47 7.98 4.26 20.35
CA GLN A 47 7.46 3.44 21.44
C GLN A 47 6.48 2.38 20.89
N LEU A 48 5.55 2.78 20.00
CA LEU A 48 4.59 1.89 19.37
C LEU A 48 5.29 0.85 18.47
N ALA A 49 6.35 1.27 17.75
CA ALA A 49 7.15 0.34 16.96
C ALA A 49 7.82 -0.72 17.83
N ASN A 50 8.40 -0.34 18.95
CA ASN A 50 9.02 -1.29 19.89
C ASN A 50 7.97 -2.26 20.47
N SER A 51 6.79 -1.78 20.85
CA SER A 51 5.69 -2.65 21.29
C SER A 51 5.21 -3.60 20.20
N ALA A 52 5.11 -3.14 18.95
CA ALA A 52 4.75 -3.99 17.82
C ALA A 52 5.78 -5.09 17.55
N LEU A 53 7.08 -4.80 17.72
CA LEU A 53 8.18 -5.77 17.56
C LEU A 53 8.23 -6.78 18.72
N SER A 54 7.84 -6.41 19.94
CA SER A 54 7.78 -7.33 21.09
C SER A 54 6.55 -8.25 21.07
N GLY A 55 5.65 -8.08 20.11
CA GLY A 55 4.43 -8.90 20.00
C GLY A 55 3.29 -8.43 20.88
N ASP A 56 3.40 -7.26 21.52
CA ASP A 56 2.29 -6.63 22.21
C ASP A 56 1.26 -6.18 21.16
N ALA A 57 -0.02 -6.43 21.44
CA ALA A 57 -1.11 -6.10 20.52
C ALA A 57 -1.29 -4.58 20.38
N VAL A 58 -0.54 -3.97 19.49
CA VAL A 58 -0.66 -2.55 19.10
C VAL A 58 -1.52 -2.46 17.85
N GLY A 59 -2.83 -2.60 18.02
CA GLY A 59 -3.75 -2.65 16.90
C GLY A 59 -3.56 -3.89 16.00
N SER A 60 -4.56 -4.28 15.23
CA SER A 60 -4.45 -5.46 14.38
C SER A 60 -3.38 -5.26 13.31
N SER A 61 -2.43 -6.18 13.22
CA SER A 61 -1.54 -6.26 12.06
C SER A 61 -2.40 -6.60 10.83
N ALA A 62 -2.69 -5.64 9.98
CA ALA A 62 -3.12 -5.95 8.63
C ALA A 62 -2.01 -6.79 7.98
N GLY A 63 -2.31 -8.02 7.52
CA GLY A 63 -1.34 -9.00 7.03
C GLY A 63 -0.22 -8.41 6.17
N GLY A 64 0.95 -8.99 6.20
CA GLY A 64 2.12 -8.58 5.43
C GLY A 64 3.42 -8.68 6.26
N GLU A 65 4.55 -8.88 5.59
CA GLU A 65 5.86 -9.10 6.22
C GLU A 65 6.44 -7.86 6.91
N GLN A 66 6.00 -6.64 6.51
CA GLN A 66 6.51 -5.40 7.07
C GLN A 66 5.86 -5.07 8.41
N PRO A 67 6.65 -4.77 9.48
CA PRO A 67 6.10 -4.39 10.78
C PRO A 67 5.30 -3.09 10.68
N LYS A 68 4.14 -3.08 11.34
CA LYS A 68 3.19 -1.96 11.28
C LYS A 68 2.34 -1.91 12.55
N PHE A 69 1.76 -0.75 12.83
CA PHE A 69 0.73 -0.56 13.85
C PHE A 69 -0.39 0.34 13.33
N ALA A 70 -1.57 0.25 13.94
CA ALA A 70 -2.70 1.12 13.68
C ALA A 70 -2.87 2.12 14.82
N ILE A 71 -3.18 3.37 14.50
CA ILE A 71 -3.40 4.43 15.48
C ILE A 71 -4.41 5.44 14.93
N ARG A 72 -4.99 6.24 15.83
CA ARG A 72 -5.89 7.35 15.50
C ARG A 72 -5.23 8.67 15.85
N LEU A 73 -5.18 9.57 14.88
CA LEU A 73 -4.62 10.90 15.06
C LEU A 73 -5.74 11.93 15.20
N ARG A 74 -5.46 13.02 15.89
CA ARG A 74 -6.33 14.19 15.95
C ARG A 74 -6.12 15.02 14.70
N SER A 75 -7.18 15.26 13.94
CA SER A 75 -7.19 16.15 12.78
C SER A 75 -8.20 17.29 12.96
N ALA A 76 -8.17 18.26 12.06
CA ALA A 76 -9.15 19.35 12.04
C ALA A 76 -10.60 18.84 11.88
N ASP A 77 -10.77 17.75 11.12
CA ASP A 77 -12.06 17.15 10.82
C ASP A 77 -12.49 16.09 11.86
N GLY A 78 -11.69 15.88 12.92
CA GLY A 78 -11.95 14.90 13.98
C GLY A 78 -10.87 13.83 14.09
N CYS A 79 -11.22 12.56 13.82
CA CYS A 79 -10.32 11.42 13.90
C CYS A 79 -9.73 11.08 12.53
N LEU A 80 -8.42 10.93 12.45
CA LEU A 80 -7.71 10.41 11.28
C LEU A 80 -7.15 9.01 11.60
N PRO A 81 -7.83 7.93 11.24
CA PRO A 81 -7.32 6.58 11.41
C PRO A 81 -6.21 6.31 10.41
N VAL A 82 -5.06 5.82 10.89
CA VAL A 82 -3.89 5.55 10.06
C VAL A 82 -3.31 4.16 10.36
N ILE A 83 -2.66 3.59 9.35
CA ILE A 83 -1.72 2.48 9.50
C ILE A 83 -0.33 3.07 9.32
N VAL A 84 0.58 2.72 10.22
CA VAL A 84 1.95 3.19 10.21
C VAL A 84 2.88 2.00 10.01
N LYS A 85 3.51 1.92 8.84
CA LYS A 85 4.62 1.00 8.57
C LYS A 85 5.91 1.66 9.01
N PHE A 86 6.91 0.88 9.40
CA PHE A 86 8.19 1.44 9.81
C PHE A 86 9.37 0.56 9.41
N SER A 87 10.51 1.21 9.22
CA SER A 87 11.79 0.54 9.00
C SER A 87 12.44 0.15 10.34
N ASP A 88 13.44 -0.73 10.29
CA ASP A 88 14.46 -0.73 11.31
C ASP A 88 15.28 0.55 11.29
N ARG A 89 16.18 0.73 12.28
CA ARG A 89 17.06 1.91 12.28
C ARG A 89 17.94 1.90 11.03
N ALA A 90 18.05 3.07 10.39
CA ALA A 90 18.80 3.25 9.14
C ALA A 90 20.33 3.17 9.32
N ASN A 91 20.81 2.71 10.48
CA ASN A 91 22.22 2.42 10.74
C ASN A 91 22.69 1.05 10.26
N THR A 92 21.79 0.25 9.69
CA THR A 92 22.09 -1.02 9.02
C THR A 92 21.72 -0.94 7.54
N PRO A 93 22.39 -1.72 6.66
CA PRO A 93 22.03 -1.74 5.23
C PRO A 93 20.56 -2.10 4.98
N ALA A 94 20.03 -3.09 5.70
CA ALA A 94 18.63 -3.51 5.58
C ALA A 94 17.66 -2.44 6.10
N GLY A 95 17.96 -1.82 7.25
CA GLY A 95 17.15 -0.72 7.79
C GLY A 95 17.11 0.50 6.86
N GLN A 96 18.26 0.88 6.28
CA GLN A 96 18.33 1.95 5.29
C GLN A 96 17.53 1.60 4.03
N ARG A 97 17.65 0.36 3.53
CA ARG A 97 16.91 -0.09 2.35
C ARG A 97 15.40 -0.05 2.59
N TRP A 98 14.92 -0.46 3.77
CA TRP A 98 13.50 -0.34 4.12
C TRP A 98 13.07 1.13 4.27
N ALA A 99 13.91 2.00 4.80
CA ALA A 99 13.63 3.44 4.83
C ALA A 99 13.48 4.00 3.41
N ASP A 100 14.37 3.65 2.48
CA ASP A 100 14.28 4.03 1.06
C ASP A 100 12.98 3.53 0.41
N LEU A 101 12.58 2.28 0.70
CA LEU A 101 11.36 1.67 0.15
C LEU A 101 10.09 2.33 0.68
N LEU A 102 10.04 2.75 1.95
CA LEU A 102 8.90 3.48 2.51
C LEU A 102 8.77 4.88 1.89
N GLN A 103 9.89 5.55 1.61
CA GLN A 103 9.91 6.79 0.82
C GLN A 103 9.35 6.55 -0.59
N CYS A 104 9.77 5.44 -1.23
CA CYS A 104 9.25 5.07 -2.54
C CYS A 104 7.73 4.82 -2.53
N GLU A 105 7.19 4.17 -1.49
CA GLU A 105 5.74 3.97 -1.36
C GLU A 105 4.99 5.30 -1.27
N GLN A 106 5.52 6.25 -0.50
CA GLN A 106 4.96 7.59 -0.40
C GLN A 106 4.98 8.30 -1.77
N LEU A 107 6.12 8.30 -2.47
CA LEU A 107 6.28 8.93 -3.78
C LEU A 107 5.39 8.28 -4.84
N ALA A 108 5.26 6.95 -4.84
CA ALA A 108 4.33 6.24 -5.73
C ALA A 108 2.89 6.74 -5.54
N GLY A 109 2.43 6.87 -4.29
CA GLY A 109 1.12 7.43 -3.98
C GLY A 109 0.94 8.87 -4.49
N VAL A 110 1.99 9.71 -4.41
CA VAL A 110 1.97 11.09 -4.95
C VAL A 110 1.80 11.04 -6.47
N VAL A 111 2.66 10.31 -7.19
CA VAL A 111 2.61 10.20 -8.66
C VAL A 111 1.25 9.67 -9.12
N LEU A 112 0.73 8.62 -8.49
CA LEU A 112 -0.58 8.07 -8.85
C LEU A 112 -1.68 9.12 -8.74
N ARG A 113 -1.73 9.91 -7.65
CA ARG A 113 -2.74 10.96 -7.47
C ARG A 113 -2.59 12.10 -8.47
N GLU A 114 -1.36 12.50 -8.83
CA GLU A 114 -1.09 13.51 -9.87
C GLU A 114 -1.65 13.07 -11.24
N HIS A 115 -1.66 11.76 -11.50
CA HIS A 115 -2.26 11.17 -12.69
C HIS A 115 -3.72 10.72 -12.50
N GLN A 116 -4.42 11.25 -11.47
CA GLN A 116 -5.84 10.99 -11.21
C GLN A 116 -6.18 9.50 -10.94
N LEU A 117 -5.19 8.72 -10.52
CA LEU A 117 -5.41 7.38 -10.02
C LEU A 117 -5.64 7.40 -8.50
N PRO A 118 -6.60 6.64 -7.99
CA PRO A 118 -6.87 6.62 -6.55
C PRO A 118 -5.68 5.97 -5.83
N ALA A 119 -5.09 6.69 -4.87
CA ALA A 119 -4.06 6.17 -3.97
C ALA A 119 -4.24 6.73 -2.57
N ALA A 120 -3.96 5.92 -1.56
CA ALA A 120 -4.04 6.30 -0.17
C ALA A 120 -3.11 7.51 0.11
N HIS A 121 -3.59 8.44 0.93
CA HIS A 121 -2.76 9.54 1.38
C HIS A 121 -1.76 9.02 2.41
N SER A 122 -0.49 9.35 2.21
CA SER A 122 0.58 8.96 3.11
C SER A 122 1.56 10.09 3.37
N GLU A 123 2.21 10.04 4.52
CA GLU A 123 3.18 11.01 5.01
C GLU A 123 4.34 10.27 5.66
N ILE A 124 5.55 10.78 5.50
CA ILE A 124 6.75 10.27 6.16
C ILE A 124 6.98 11.03 7.47
N VAL A 125 7.28 10.27 8.51
CA VAL A 125 7.74 10.79 9.81
C VAL A 125 9.07 10.14 10.15
N HIS A 126 10.10 10.94 10.47
CA HIS A 126 11.39 10.44 10.92
C HIS A 126 11.50 10.55 12.44
N ALA A 127 11.82 9.45 13.11
CA ALA A 127 12.02 9.42 14.55
C ALA A 127 12.94 8.25 14.96
N ASP A 128 13.78 8.43 15.96
CA ASP A 128 14.68 7.43 16.55
C ASP A 128 15.50 6.65 15.50
N GLY A 129 15.95 7.34 14.45
CA GLY A 129 16.71 6.75 13.35
C GLY A 129 15.90 5.82 12.44
N ARG A 130 14.58 5.80 12.53
CA ARG A 130 13.63 5.03 11.72
C ARG A 130 12.86 5.94 10.76
N CYS A 131 12.44 5.38 9.66
CA CYS A 131 11.44 5.94 8.75
C CYS A 131 10.08 5.32 9.05
N PHE A 132 9.08 6.17 9.24
CA PHE A 132 7.68 5.78 9.44
C PHE A 132 6.85 6.28 8.26
N LEU A 133 6.14 5.37 7.59
CA LEU A 133 5.16 5.71 6.57
C LEU A 133 3.76 5.63 7.19
N GLN A 134 3.17 6.78 7.42
CA GLN A 134 1.81 6.93 7.91
C GLN A 134 0.85 6.98 6.73
N SER A 135 -0.03 6.00 6.59
CA SER A 135 -1.04 5.93 5.53
C SER A 135 -2.44 6.07 6.09
N THR A 136 -3.23 6.98 5.53
CA THR A 136 -4.63 7.17 5.92
C THR A 136 -5.47 5.96 5.53
N ARG A 137 -6.25 5.43 6.45
CA ARG A 137 -7.17 4.32 6.20
C ARG A 137 -8.38 4.81 5.42
N PHE A 138 -8.57 4.29 4.21
CA PHE A 138 -9.74 4.56 3.38
C PHE A 138 -10.98 3.75 3.78
N ASP A 139 -10.78 2.70 4.58
CA ASP A 139 -11.84 1.86 5.13
C ASP A 139 -12.43 2.37 6.46
N ARG A 140 -12.07 3.60 6.85
CA ARG A 140 -12.54 4.27 8.06
C ARG A 140 -12.98 5.68 7.75
N THR A 141 -14.00 6.17 8.43
CA THR A 141 -14.44 7.57 8.35
C THR A 141 -13.88 8.40 9.51
N ALA A 142 -13.84 9.73 9.36
CA ALA A 142 -13.41 10.64 10.41
C ALA A 142 -14.29 10.59 11.67
N ARG A 143 -15.52 10.07 11.55
CA ARG A 143 -16.45 9.87 12.67
C ARG A 143 -16.36 8.48 13.29
N GLY A 144 -15.34 7.68 12.92
CA GLY A 144 -15.14 6.33 13.45
C GLY A 144 -15.98 5.23 12.75
N GLY A 145 -16.72 5.58 11.70
CA GLY A 145 -17.44 4.59 10.89
C GLY A 145 -16.48 3.71 10.08
N ARG A 146 -17.02 2.62 9.55
CA ARG A 146 -16.29 1.63 8.72
C ARG A 146 -16.88 1.62 7.31
N CYS A 147 -16.02 1.41 6.31
CA CYS A 147 -16.41 1.24 4.92
C CYS A 147 -16.16 -0.20 4.50
N GLY A 148 -17.12 -0.81 3.83
CA GLY A 148 -16.98 -2.16 3.29
C GLY A 148 -15.90 -2.22 2.23
N VAL A 149 -15.05 -3.23 2.30
CA VAL A 149 -13.94 -3.47 1.36
C VAL A 149 -13.87 -4.95 1.04
N ILE A 150 -13.72 -5.28 -0.24
CA ILE A 150 -13.40 -6.63 -0.70
C ILE A 150 -12.10 -6.61 -1.49
N SER A 151 -11.10 -7.40 -1.09
CA SER A 151 -9.88 -7.57 -1.88
C SER A 151 -10.17 -8.36 -3.16
N LEU A 152 -9.37 -8.12 -4.20
CA LEU A 152 -9.45 -8.97 -5.40
C LEU A 152 -9.16 -10.43 -5.07
N ALA A 153 -8.33 -10.72 -4.05
CA ALA A 153 -8.09 -12.09 -3.59
C ALA A 153 -9.35 -12.75 -3.01
N ALA A 154 -10.15 -12.01 -2.23
CA ALA A 154 -11.40 -12.54 -1.70
C ALA A 154 -12.46 -12.72 -2.81
N LEU A 155 -12.49 -11.80 -3.77
CA LEU A 155 -13.35 -11.91 -4.94
C LEU A 155 -12.99 -13.12 -5.81
N ASP A 156 -11.68 -13.32 -6.05
CA ASP A 156 -11.15 -14.44 -6.79
C ASP A 156 -11.48 -15.78 -6.13
N ALA A 157 -11.25 -15.87 -4.83
CA ALA A 157 -11.54 -17.08 -4.06
C ALA A 157 -13.03 -17.45 -4.07
N ALA A 158 -13.91 -16.44 -4.15
CA ALA A 158 -15.36 -16.66 -4.13
C ALA A 158 -15.95 -17.02 -5.50
N TYR A 159 -15.38 -16.51 -6.61
CA TYR A 159 -16.07 -16.56 -7.91
C TYR A 159 -15.21 -17.07 -9.08
N TYR A 160 -13.85 -17.03 -9.00
CA TYR A 160 -13.01 -17.24 -10.19
C TYR A 160 -11.95 -18.32 -10.02
N ALA A 161 -11.30 -18.39 -8.86
CA ALA A 161 -10.23 -19.35 -8.56
C ALA A 161 -9.00 -19.26 -9.49
N HIS A 162 -8.64 -18.06 -9.93
CA HIS A 162 -7.39 -17.84 -10.69
C HIS A 162 -6.15 -18.09 -9.83
N GLY A 163 -6.23 -17.77 -8.55
CA GLY A 163 -5.12 -17.83 -7.61
C GLY A 163 -4.07 -16.74 -7.88
N ARG A 164 -3.57 -16.63 -9.12
CA ARG A 164 -2.62 -15.61 -9.55
C ARG A 164 -2.93 -15.15 -10.97
N ILE A 165 -3.22 -13.87 -11.13
CA ILE A 165 -3.46 -13.23 -12.41
C ILE A 165 -2.99 -11.77 -12.34
N ASP A 166 -2.44 -11.25 -13.42
CA ASP A 166 -2.07 -9.83 -13.53
C ASP A 166 -3.33 -8.95 -13.54
N TRP A 167 -3.30 -7.83 -12.84
CA TRP A 167 -4.47 -6.95 -12.70
C TRP A 167 -4.98 -6.44 -14.05
N TRP A 168 -4.08 -6.11 -14.98
CA TRP A 168 -4.45 -5.67 -16.34
C TRP A 168 -5.08 -6.77 -17.21
N ARG A 169 -4.77 -8.03 -16.92
CA ARG A 169 -5.39 -9.17 -17.62
C ARG A 169 -6.78 -9.48 -17.10
N TRP A 170 -7.00 -9.24 -15.82
CA TRP A 170 -8.29 -9.54 -15.19
C TRP A 170 -9.30 -8.39 -15.35
N ALA A 171 -8.85 -7.15 -15.48
CA ALA A 171 -9.70 -5.96 -15.55
C ALA A 171 -10.84 -6.05 -16.59
N PRO A 172 -10.63 -6.54 -17.83
CA PRO A 172 -11.72 -6.69 -18.81
C PRO A 172 -12.81 -7.67 -18.37
N GLN A 173 -12.44 -8.79 -17.73
CA GLN A 173 -13.41 -9.77 -17.23
C GLN A 173 -14.24 -9.18 -16.09
N LEU A 174 -13.64 -8.40 -15.19
CA LEU A 174 -14.37 -7.72 -14.11
C LEU A 174 -15.44 -6.75 -14.63
N VAL A 175 -15.22 -6.15 -15.80
CA VAL A 175 -16.25 -5.33 -16.49
C VAL A 175 -17.35 -6.23 -17.07
N ALA A 176 -16.98 -7.28 -17.79
CA ALA A 176 -17.95 -8.20 -18.40
C ALA A 176 -18.89 -8.82 -17.37
N ASP A 177 -18.37 -9.10 -16.17
CA ASP A 177 -19.13 -9.68 -15.06
C ASP A 177 -19.83 -8.63 -14.18
N GLY A 178 -19.74 -7.35 -14.53
CA GLY A 178 -20.41 -6.23 -13.87
C GLY A 178 -19.83 -5.87 -12.48
N TRP A 179 -18.60 -6.30 -12.17
CA TRP A 179 -17.94 -5.91 -10.91
C TRP A 179 -17.41 -4.48 -10.96
N LEU A 180 -16.83 -4.07 -12.08
CA LEU A 180 -16.30 -2.74 -12.32
C LEU A 180 -16.96 -2.10 -13.55
N ASP A 181 -17.00 -0.77 -13.57
CA ASP A 181 -17.19 -0.04 -14.81
C ASP A 181 -15.88 0.04 -15.63
N ALA A 182 -15.98 0.44 -16.88
CA ALA A 182 -14.84 0.52 -17.80
C ALA A 182 -13.75 1.50 -17.27
N ALA A 183 -14.16 2.61 -16.65
CA ALA A 183 -13.22 3.60 -16.13
C ALA A 183 -12.43 3.06 -14.92
N SER A 184 -13.09 2.35 -14.01
CA SER A 184 -12.44 1.70 -12.86
C SER A 184 -11.52 0.55 -13.30
N ALA A 185 -11.93 -0.23 -14.29
CA ALA A 185 -11.11 -1.30 -14.87
C ALA A 185 -9.86 -0.75 -15.56
N GLN A 186 -9.97 0.37 -16.28
CA GLN A 186 -8.82 1.06 -16.87
C GLN A 186 -7.84 1.56 -15.79
N LYS A 187 -8.35 2.12 -14.69
CA LYS A 187 -7.51 2.50 -13.55
C LYS A 187 -6.80 1.29 -12.96
N LEU A 188 -7.49 0.16 -12.76
CA LEU A 188 -6.88 -1.08 -12.27
C LEU A 188 -5.78 -1.59 -13.22
N SER A 189 -6.02 -1.55 -14.53
CA SER A 189 -5.02 -1.89 -15.56
C SER A 189 -3.77 -1.01 -15.43
N ARG A 190 -3.93 0.30 -15.36
CA ARG A 190 -2.83 1.26 -15.22
C ARG A 190 -2.06 1.10 -13.91
N LEU A 191 -2.75 0.84 -12.79
CA LEU A 191 -2.12 0.53 -11.51
C LEU A 191 -1.28 -0.75 -11.60
N GLY A 192 -1.80 -1.78 -12.25
CA GLY A 192 -1.08 -3.03 -12.48
C GLY A 192 0.20 -2.81 -13.28
N TRP A 193 0.11 -2.12 -14.40
CA TRP A 193 1.27 -1.79 -15.23
C TRP A 193 2.28 -0.90 -14.51
N PHE A 194 1.81 0.12 -13.77
CA PHE A 194 2.69 0.98 -12.98
C PHE A 194 3.49 0.17 -11.94
N GLY A 195 2.82 -0.70 -11.18
CA GLY A 195 3.50 -1.56 -10.21
C GLY A 195 4.56 -2.45 -10.88
N ALA A 196 4.24 -3.08 -12.01
CA ALA A 196 5.19 -3.89 -12.76
C ALA A 196 6.41 -3.07 -13.22
N LEU A 197 6.18 -1.84 -13.72
CA LEU A 197 7.21 -0.94 -14.25
C LEU A 197 8.07 -0.28 -13.17
N ILE A 198 7.62 -0.21 -11.92
CA ILE A 198 8.47 0.21 -10.80
C ILE A 198 9.16 -0.97 -10.09
N GLY A 199 8.97 -2.21 -10.58
CA GLY A 199 9.57 -3.40 -9.99
C GLY A 199 8.88 -3.86 -8.70
N ASN A 200 7.58 -3.62 -8.56
CA ASN A 200 6.81 -4.21 -7.47
C ASN A 200 6.57 -5.70 -7.76
N THR A 201 7.28 -6.57 -7.07
CA THR A 201 7.16 -8.03 -7.18
C THR A 201 6.09 -8.62 -6.27
N ASP A 202 5.44 -7.80 -5.45
CA ASP A 202 4.40 -8.21 -4.50
C ASP A 202 2.99 -7.81 -4.98
N MET A 203 2.74 -7.92 -6.29
CA MET A 203 1.47 -7.56 -6.95
C MET A 203 0.43 -8.68 -6.84
N HIS A 204 0.24 -9.25 -5.64
CA HIS A 204 -0.79 -10.25 -5.43
C HIS A 204 -2.20 -9.62 -5.35
N LEU A 205 -3.25 -10.45 -5.52
CA LEU A 205 -4.64 -9.99 -5.54
C LEU A 205 -5.13 -9.41 -4.20
N GLY A 206 -4.40 -9.61 -3.11
CA GLY A 206 -4.66 -8.98 -1.81
C GLY A 206 -4.28 -7.50 -1.75
N ASN A 207 -3.40 -7.02 -2.66
CA ASN A 207 -2.93 -5.63 -2.71
C ASN A 207 -3.78 -4.73 -3.63
N ALA A 208 -4.91 -5.23 -4.12
CA ALA A 208 -5.94 -4.43 -4.76
C ALA A 208 -7.32 -4.78 -4.18
N ALA A 209 -8.18 -3.79 -4.06
CA ALA A 209 -9.48 -3.96 -3.42
C ALA A 209 -10.56 -3.09 -4.09
N LEU A 210 -11.81 -3.44 -3.83
CA LEU A 210 -12.99 -2.70 -4.25
C LEU A 210 -13.74 -2.20 -3.01
N LEU A 211 -14.28 -1.00 -3.07
CA LEU A 211 -15.16 -0.44 -2.06
C LEU A 211 -16.57 -1.02 -2.25
N LEU A 212 -17.12 -1.61 -1.21
CA LEU A 212 -18.48 -2.13 -1.22
C LEU A 212 -19.47 -0.96 -1.15
N GLY A 213 -20.35 -0.90 -2.15
CA GLY A 213 -21.45 0.04 -2.22
C GLY A 213 -22.80 -0.65 -2.11
N LEU A 214 -23.89 0.08 -2.42
CA LEU A 214 -25.25 -0.47 -2.41
C LEU A 214 -25.55 -1.44 -3.57
N GLY A 215 -24.65 -1.53 -4.53
CA GLY A 215 -24.79 -2.39 -5.72
C GLY A 215 -23.58 -2.35 -6.62
N ARG A 216 -23.62 -3.06 -7.73
CA ARG A 216 -22.59 -3.09 -8.77
C ARG A 216 -22.92 -2.08 -9.89
N PRO A 217 -21.92 -1.54 -10.60
CA PRO A 217 -20.49 -1.78 -10.43
C PRO A 217 -19.92 -1.17 -9.14
N LEU A 218 -18.87 -1.79 -8.59
CA LEU A 218 -18.15 -1.31 -7.42
C LEU A 218 -17.08 -0.29 -7.81
N GLN A 219 -16.64 0.50 -6.85
CA GLN A 219 -15.54 1.43 -7.04
C GLN A 219 -14.20 0.78 -6.69
N LEU A 220 -13.16 1.11 -7.45
CA LEU A 220 -11.79 0.72 -7.11
C LEU A 220 -11.35 1.44 -5.83
N ALA A 221 -10.87 0.71 -4.84
CA ALA A 221 -10.29 1.28 -3.64
C ALA A 221 -8.99 2.04 -3.96
N PRO A 222 -8.58 3.03 -3.15
CA PRO A 222 -7.28 3.65 -3.30
C PRO A 222 -6.15 2.63 -3.26
N ALA A 223 -5.16 2.78 -4.14
CA ALA A 223 -3.96 1.94 -4.16
C ALA A 223 -3.15 2.09 -2.86
N TYR A 224 -2.57 1.00 -2.42
CA TYR A 224 -1.69 0.87 -1.26
C TYR A 224 -0.61 -0.17 -1.55
N ASP A 225 0.42 -0.25 -0.73
CA ASP A 225 1.53 -1.20 -0.89
C ASP A 225 2.19 -1.14 -2.29
N MET A 226 2.26 0.07 -2.86
CA MET A 226 2.82 0.31 -4.19
C MET A 226 4.26 0.80 -4.06
N LEU A 227 5.22 -0.13 -4.05
CA LEU A 227 6.64 0.13 -3.88
C LEU A 227 7.49 -0.89 -4.65
N PRO A 228 8.77 -0.59 -4.95
CA PRO A 228 9.64 -1.46 -5.73
C PRO A 228 10.18 -2.65 -4.92
N MET A 229 9.30 -3.62 -4.58
CA MET A 229 9.57 -4.77 -3.72
C MET A 229 10.69 -5.68 -4.21
N ARG A 230 11.04 -5.64 -5.51
CA ARG A 230 12.20 -6.36 -6.04
C ARG A 230 13.48 -6.04 -5.28
N TYR A 231 13.60 -4.83 -4.75
CA TYR A 231 14.78 -4.34 -4.05
C TYR A 231 14.70 -4.46 -2.53
N SER A 232 13.67 -5.14 -2.01
CA SER A 232 13.54 -5.36 -0.57
C SER A 232 14.64 -6.28 -0.04
N PRO A 233 15.10 -6.08 1.20
CA PRO A 233 15.99 -7.02 1.85
C PRO A 233 15.36 -8.40 1.96
N ARG A 234 16.16 -9.45 1.80
CA ARG A 234 15.73 -10.83 1.99
C ARG A 234 16.48 -11.41 3.20
N SER A 235 15.73 -11.96 4.14
CA SER A 235 16.28 -12.51 5.39
C SER A 235 17.22 -11.53 6.12
N GLY A 236 16.90 -10.23 6.08
CA GLY A 236 17.70 -9.18 6.72
C GLY A 236 18.94 -8.73 5.94
N GLU A 237 19.19 -9.26 4.75
CA GLU A 237 20.32 -8.89 3.89
C GLU A 237 19.86 -8.13 2.64
N VAL A 238 20.64 -7.14 2.23
CA VAL A 238 20.46 -6.42 0.98
C VAL A 238 21.18 -7.18 -0.13
N ILE A 239 20.39 -7.68 -1.09
CA ILE A 239 20.93 -8.29 -2.30
C ILE A 239 21.14 -7.21 -3.34
N GLU A 240 22.37 -7.02 -3.77
CA GLU A 240 22.68 -6.15 -4.89
C GLU A 240 22.23 -6.83 -6.18
N LEU A 241 21.52 -6.08 -7.02
CA LEU A 241 21.08 -6.55 -8.34
C LEU A 241 21.84 -5.72 -9.37
N ASP A 242 22.60 -6.38 -10.20
CA ASP A 242 23.47 -5.73 -11.20
C ASP A 242 22.65 -5.04 -12.29
N GLU A 243 21.43 -5.55 -12.57
CA GLU A 243 20.56 -5.02 -13.63
C GLU A 243 19.11 -4.90 -13.15
N PRO A 244 18.36 -3.90 -13.65
CA PRO A 244 16.93 -3.80 -13.43
C PRO A 244 16.21 -5.02 -14.04
N PRO A 245 14.99 -5.35 -13.56
CA PRO A 245 14.23 -6.46 -14.10
C PRO A 245 13.82 -6.19 -15.56
N PRO A 246 13.62 -7.22 -16.39
CA PRO A 246 13.08 -7.03 -17.72
C PRO A 246 11.69 -6.39 -17.62
N ILE A 247 11.45 -5.39 -18.48
CA ILE A 247 10.17 -4.69 -18.53
C ILE A 247 9.14 -5.58 -19.24
N PRO A 248 7.99 -5.84 -18.62
CA PRO A 248 6.94 -6.59 -19.28
C PRO A 248 6.32 -5.76 -20.42
N MET A 249 6.14 -6.40 -21.58
CA MET A 249 5.62 -5.76 -22.77
C MET A 249 4.12 -5.96 -22.91
N PRO A 250 3.38 -4.91 -23.36
CA PRO A 250 1.94 -4.99 -23.54
C PRO A 250 1.58 -5.69 -24.88
N THR A 251 0.36 -6.23 -24.94
CA THR A 251 -0.29 -6.52 -26.23
C THR A 251 -0.73 -5.21 -26.90
N PRO A 252 -1.09 -5.22 -28.19
CA PRO A 252 -1.60 -4.02 -28.86
C PRO A 252 -2.76 -3.34 -28.13
N GLU A 253 -3.68 -4.12 -27.58
CA GLU A 253 -4.86 -3.62 -26.85
C GLU A 253 -4.51 -2.98 -25.51
N GLN A 254 -3.40 -3.37 -24.91
CA GLN A 254 -2.92 -2.88 -23.61
C GLN A 254 -1.97 -1.68 -23.75
N ARG A 255 -1.56 -1.35 -24.98
CA ARG A 255 -0.48 -0.37 -25.26
C ARG A 255 -0.76 0.99 -24.64
N GLU A 256 -1.98 1.50 -24.72
CA GLU A 256 -2.33 2.81 -24.18
C GLU A 256 -2.15 2.87 -22.66
N ASP A 257 -2.69 1.90 -21.93
CA ASP A 257 -2.57 1.84 -20.48
C ASP A 257 -1.12 1.64 -20.03
N TRP A 258 -0.38 0.79 -20.77
CA TRP A 258 1.04 0.58 -20.54
C TRP A 258 1.85 1.87 -20.76
N GLN A 259 1.61 2.62 -21.84
CA GLN A 259 2.31 3.89 -22.10
C GLN A 259 2.01 4.94 -21.02
N ASN A 260 0.75 5.03 -20.55
CA ASN A 260 0.40 5.90 -19.47
C ASN A 260 1.13 5.50 -18.18
N ALA A 261 1.15 4.21 -17.85
CA ALA A 261 1.88 3.69 -16.70
C ALA A 261 3.40 3.91 -16.81
N ALA A 262 3.98 3.77 -18.01
CA ALA A 262 5.39 3.99 -18.23
C ALA A 262 5.81 5.46 -18.01
N ARG A 263 4.96 6.42 -18.43
CA ARG A 263 5.20 7.86 -18.11
C ARG A 263 5.17 8.10 -16.59
N MET A 264 4.20 7.52 -15.89
CA MET A 264 4.13 7.60 -14.43
C MET A 264 5.36 6.95 -13.77
N ALA A 265 5.80 5.78 -14.24
CA ALA A 265 6.98 5.10 -13.72
C ALA A 265 8.27 5.90 -13.96
N THR A 266 8.41 6.54 -15.12
CA THR A 266 9.53 7.45 -15.42
C THR A 266 9.53 8.64 -14.45
N GLN A 267 8.39 9.26 -14.22
CA GLN A 267 8.25 10.35 -13.25
C GLN A 267 8.58 9.89 -11.82
N PHE A 268 8.08 8.73 -11.43
CA PHE A 268 8.37 8.13 -10.12
C PHE A 268 9.88 7.94 -9.91
N TRP A 269 10.56 7.31 -10.85
CA TRP A 269 12.00 7.06 -10.74
C TRP A 269 12.81 8.36 -10.73
N ALA A 270 12.40 9.39 -11.47
CA ALA A 270 13.01 10.71 -11.42
C ALA A 270 12.84 11.37 -10.05
N GLN A 271 11.66 11.28 -9.43
CA GLN A 271 11.42 11.78 -8.08
C GLN A 271 12.24 11.02 -7.03
N VAL A 272 12.32 9.69 -7.12
CA VAL A 272 13.16 8.86 -6.25
C VAL A 272 14.63 9.28 -6.34
N GLN A 273 15.13 9.49 -7.55
CA GLN A 273 16.52 9.91 -7.79
C GLN A 273 16.85 11.28 -7.15
N GLN A 274 15.89 12.20 -7.14
CA GLN A 274 16.07 13.57 -6.64
C GLN A 274 15.74 13.70 -5.14
N HIS A 275 15.07 12.72 -4.53
CA HIS A 275 14.57 12.83 -3.17
C HIS A 275 15.73 12.97 -2.15
N PRO A 276 15.72 13.97 -1.24
CA PRO A 276 16.84 14.21 -0.32
C PRO A 276 17.10 13.05 0.64
N ASP A 277 16.06 12.41 1.16
CA ASP A 277 16.14 11.40 2.21
C ASP A 277 16.34 9.96 1.69
N ILE A 278 16.43 9.78 0.39
CA ILE A 278 16.74 8.46 -0.23
C ILE A 278 18.25 8.31 -0.35
N SER A 279 18.75 7.13 0.00
CA SER A 279 20.18 6.82 0.00
C SER A 279 20.80 6.92 -1.40
N ALA A 280 22.08 7.30 -1.46
CA ALA A 280 22.82 7.36 -2.73
C ALA A 280 22.88 6.01 -3.45
N GLN A 281 22.87 4.89 -2.71
CA GLN A 281 22.81 3.56 -3.27
C GLN A 281 21.47 3.32 -4.00
N PHE A 282 20.34 3.67 -3.36
CA PHE A 282 19.04 3.47 -3.97
C PHE A 282 18.78 4.44 -5.14
N LYS A 283 19.34 5.66 -5.09
CA LYS A 283 19.32 6.61 -6.22
C LYS A 283 19.99 6.06 -7.48
N ARG A 284 21.07 5.28 -7.36
CA ARG A 284 21.69 4.60 -8.51
C ARG A 284 20.77 3.53 -9.11
N ILE A 285 20.06 2.77 -8.27
CA ILE A 285 19.02 1.84 -8.72
C ILE A 285 17.92 2.59 -9.47
N ALA A 286 17.45 3.69 -8.89
CA ALA A 286 16.40 4.51 -9.50
C ALA A 286 16.82 5.07 -10.86
N GLN A 287 18.07 5.49 -11.02
CA GLN A 287 18.62 5.94 -12.29
C GLN A 287 18.59 4.81 -13.32
N SER A 288 19.21 3.67 -13.02
CA SER A 288 19.30 2.55 -13.95
C SER A 288 17.92 2.02 -14.39
N HIS A 289 17.00 1.86 -13.41
CA HIS A 289 15.65 1.38 -13.69
C HIS A 289 14.82 2.42 -14.48
N GLY A 290 14.94 3.69 -14.12
CA GLY A 290 14.26 4.77 -14.84
C GLY A 290 14.72 4.91 -16.29
N GLU A 291 16.02 4.81 -16.55
CA GLU A 291 16.59 4.80 -17.90
C GLU A 291 16.05 3.63 -18.73
N GLN A 292 15.94 2.44 -18.15
CA GLN A 292 15.38 1.28 -18.82
C GLN A 292 13.90 1.49 -19.19
N VAL A 293 13.08 2.03 -18.29
CA VAL A 293 11.66 2.34 -18.59
C VAL A 293 11.57 3.37 -19.71
N LEU A 294 12.41 4.41 -19.66
CA LEU A 294 12.41 5.48 -20.66
C LEU A 294 12.76 5.00 -22.06
N GLN A 295 13.70 4.05 -22.20
CA GLN A 295 14.07 3.46 -23.49
C GLN A 295 12.89 2.84 -24.25
N TRP A 296 11.88 2.34 -23.55
CA TRP A 296 10.70 1.73 -24.16
C TRP A 296 9.54 2.70 -24.43
N LEU A 297 9.67 3.94 -23.98
CA LEU A 297 8.70 5.01 -24.29
C LEU A 297 8.97 5.72 -25.62
N GLY A 298 10.20 5.69 -26.09
CA GLY A 298 10.62 6.28 -27.38
C GLY A 298 10.49 5.29 -28.49
#